data_b96f4dd0bc0b8f35e25a3285eb159fb3
#
_entry.id   b96f4dd0bc0b8f35e25a3285eb159fb3
#
_cell.length_a   1.000
_cell.length_b   1.000
_cell.length_c   1.000
_cell.angle_alpha   90.00
_cell.angle_beta   90.00
_cell.angle_gamma   90.00
#
_symmetry.space_group_name_H-M   'P 1'
#
loop_
_entity.id
_entity.type
_entity.pdbx_description
1 polymer ?
#
loop_
_entity_poly.entity_id
_entity_poly.type
_entity_poly.pdbx_seq_one_letter_code
_entity_poly.pdbx_strand_id
1 'polypeptide(L)'
;MKTALTIAGSDSSGGAGIQADIKTMITNGVYAMSAITALTAQNTTGVSGIFDVTPEFLAAQLDAVFTDIFPDAVKIGMVSSPALIEVISERLRFYQAKHIVVDPVLVATSGSALASGGVPDLMKKLLFPLAEVIT
;
A
#
# COMPACT_ATOMS: atom_id res chain seq x y z
N MET A 1 -19.74 2.06 11.07
CA MET A 1 -19.01 1.21 10.12
C MET A 1 -17.51 1.44 10.30
N LYS A 2 -16.76 0.38 10.39
CA LYS A 2 -15.29 0.49 10.42
C LYS A 2 -14.73 0.88 9.06
N THR A 3 -13.60 1.56 9.08
CA THR A 3 -12.93 2.04 7.88
C THR A 3 -11.52 1.47 7.80
N ALA A 4 -11.04 1.21 6.60
CA ALA A 4 -9.68 0.75 6.38
C ALA A 4 -9.08 1.41 5.15
N LEU A 5 -7.77 1.67 5.22
CA LEU A 5 -6.99 2.22 4.14
C LEU A 5 -6.03 1.16 3.62
N THR A 6 -6.00 0.93 2.32
CA THR A 6 -4.92 0.18 1.69
C THR A 6 -3.94 1.14 1.03
N ILE A 7 -2.65 0.93 1.28
CA ILE A 7 -1.54 1.65 0.65
C ILE A 7 -0.81 0.62 -0.19
N ALA A 8 -1.04 0.64 -1.49
CA ALA A 8 -0.53 -0.40 -2.40
C ALA A 8 -0.57 0.05 -3.85
N GLY A 9 -0.06 -0.78 -4.72
CA GLY A 9 -0.15 -0.58 -6.16
C GLY A 9 -1.53 -0.92 -6.71
N SER A 10 -1.82 -0.40 -7.89
CA SER A 10 -3.05 -0.70 -8.63
C SER A 10 -2.77 -1.81 -9.64
N ASP A 11 -3.56 -2.87 -9.58
CA ASP A 11 -3.56 -3.94 -10.58
C ASP A 11 -4.65 -3.69 -11.61
N SER A 12 -4.25 -3.39 -12.85
CA SER A 12 -5.20 -3.10 -13.93
C SER A 12 -6.15 -4.25 -14.23
N SER A 13 -5.74 -5.50 -13.93
CA SER A 13 -6.59 -6.68 -14.14
C SER A 13 -7.52 -6.99 -12.96
N GLY A 14 -7.35 -6.31 -11.82
CA GLY A 14 -8.26 -6.40 -10.69
C GLY A 14 -8.03 -7.55 -9.72
N GLY A 15 -7.01 -8.39 -9.94
CA GLY A 15 -6.79 -9.60 -9.15
C GLY A 15 -5.87 -9.44 -7.94
N ALA A 16 -5.16 -8.32 -7.86
CA ALA A 16 -4.20 -8.04 -6.79
C ALA A 16 -4.26 -6.57 -6.40
N GLY A 17 -3.29 -6.09 -5.60
CA GLY A 17 -3.15 -4.70 -5.23
C GLY A 17 -4.37 -4.12 -4.53
N ILE A 18 -4.60 -2.83 -4.73
CA ILE A 18 -5.73 -2.13 -4.09
C ILE A 18 -7.08 -2.73 -4.51
N GLN A 19 -7.19 -3.27 -5.71
CA GLN A 19 -8.45 -3.84 -6.20
C GLN A 19 -8.84 -5.08 -5.38
N ALA A 20 -7.91 -5.98 -5.12
CA ALA A 20 -8.14 -7.15 -4.27
C ALA A 20 -8.44 -6.72 -2.83
N ASP A 21 -7.68 -5.76 -2.32
CA ASP A 21 -7.86 -5.27 -0.95
C ASP A 21 -9.25 -4.65 -0.75
N ILE A 22 -9.66 -3.76 -1.66
CA ILE A 22 -10.96 -3.11 -1.59
C ILE A 22 -12.11 -4.12 -1.65
N LYS A 23 -12.04 -5.08 -2.56
CA LYS A 23 -13.04 -6.15 -2.67
C LYS A 23 -13.16 -6.94 -1.36
N THR A 24 -12.02 -7.30 -0.77
CA THR A 24 -11.96 -8.04 0.48
C THR A 24 -12.55 -7.23 1.64
N MET A 25 -12.17 -5.97 1.74
CA MET A 25 -12.68 -5.07 2.78
C MET A 25 -14.20 -4.93 2.69
N ILE A 26 -14.71 -4.68 1.48
CA ILE A 26 -16.16 -4.52 1.26
C ILE A 26 -16.94 -5.78 1.62
N THR A 27 -16.44 -6.95 1.21
CA THR A 27 -17.10 -8.22 1.54
C THR A 27 -17.10 -8.55 3.03
N ASN A 28 -16.22 -7.89 3.79
CA ASN A 28 -16.17 -8.00 5.25
C ASN A 28 -16.87 -6.83 5.97
N GLY A 29 -17.66 -6.04 5.26
CA GLY A 29 -18.44 -4.97 5.85
C GLY A 29 -17.63 -3.74 6.27
N VAL A 30 -16.47 -3.50 5.65
CA VAL A 30 -15.57 -2.40 5.96
C VAL A 30 -15.59 -1.36 4.85
N TYR A 31 -15.68 -0.10 5.22
CA TYR A 31 -15.53 1.00 4.25
C TYR A 31 -14.07 1.08 3.81
N ALA A 32 -13.82 0.89 2.52
CA ALA A 32 -12.48 0.79 1.97
C ALA A 32 -12.03 2.09 1.33
N MET A 33 -10.81 2.52 1.66
CA MET A 33 -10.13 3.66 1.06
C MET A 33 -8.78 3.23 0.51
N SER A 34 -8.20 3.99 -0.40
CA SER A 34 -6.91 3.65 -1.01
C SER A 34 -6.00 4.84 -1.17
N ALA A 35 -4.69 4.60 -0.99
CA ALA A 35 -3.61 5.46 -1.43
C ALA A 35 -2.73 4.64 -2.36
N ILE A 36 -2.59 5.08 -3.61
CA ILE A 36 -1.94 4.30 -4.65
C ILE A 36 -0.45 4.64 -4.70
N THR A 37 0.40 3.62 -4.62
CA THR A 37 1.85 3.77 -4.69
C THR A 37 2.38 3.70 -6.12
N ALA A 38 1.72 2.93 -6.98
CA ALA A 38 2.09 2.79 -8.37
C ALA A 38 0.88 2.30 -9.18
N LEU A 39 0.85 2.70 -10.45
CA LEU A 39 -0.04 2.09 -11.44
C LEU A 39 0.71 0.97 -12.12
N THR A 40 0.03 -0.12 -12.47
CA THR A 40 0.62 -1.19 -13.25
C THR A 40 -0.18 -1.42 -14.52
N ALA A 41 0.53 -1.79 -15.57
CA ALA A 41 -0.05 -2.45 -16.74
C ALA A 41 0.12 -3.95 -16.53
N GLN A 42 -0.92 -4.58 -16.03
CA GLN A 42 -0.86 -5.94 -15.51
C GLN A 42 -2.08 -6.74 -15.97
N ASN A 43 -1.87 -8.04 -16.15
CA ASN A 43 -2.92 -9.01 -16.34
C ASN A 43 -2.54 -10.34 -15.65
N THR A 44 -3.30 -11.40 -15.88
CA THR A 44 -3.05 -12.69 -15.21
C THR A 44 -1.76 -13.37 -15.65
N THR A 45 -1.14 -12.92 -16.73
CA THR A 45 0.11 -13.49 -17.26
C THR A 45 1.36 -12.74 -16.80
N GLY A 46 1.23 -11.52 -16.32
CA GLY A 46 2.36 -10.75 -15.80
C GLY A 46 2.16 -9.26 -15.75
N VAL A 47 3.21 -8.58 -15.33
CA VAL A 47 3.30 -7.12 -15.25
C VAL A 47 4.15 -6.64 -16.41
N SER A 48 3.58 -5.85 -17.33
CA SER A 48 4.29 -5.30 -18.50
C SER A 48 4.82 -3.89 -18.27
N GLY A 49 4.33 -3.17 -17.25
CA GLY A 49 4.80 -1.84 -16.93
C GLY A 49 4.40 -1.40 -15.53
N ILE A 50 5.24 -0.58 -14.92
CA ILE A 50 4.99 0.01 -13.60
C ILE A 50 5.23 1.51 -13.71
N PHE A 51 4.28 2.30 -13.24
CA PHE A 51 4.39 3.76 -13.17
C PHE A 51 4.23 4.20 -11.70
N ASP A 52 5.35 4.54 -11.07
CA ASP A 52 5.35 4.97 -9.67
C ASP A 52 4.72 6.36 -9.54
N VAL A 53 3.91 6.56 -8.49
CA VAL A 53 3.52 7.91 -8.09
C VAL A 53 4.71 8.61 -7.45
N THR A 54 4.72 9.94 -7.47
CA THR A 54 5.77 10.69 -6.77
C THR A 54 5.58 10.60 -5.26
N PRO A 55 6.66 10.74 -4.47
CA PRO A 55 6.55 10.81 -3.02
C PRO A 55 5.59 11.92 -2.55
N GLU A 56 5.63 13.07 -3.21
CA GLU A 56 4.77 14.21 -2.91
C GLU A 56 3.30 13.88 -3.15
N PHE A 57 3.00 13.15 -4.22
CA PHE A 57 1.61 12.78 -4.51
C PHE A 57 1.11 11.70 -3.56
N LEU A 58 1.95 10.75 -3.17
CA LEU A 58 1.58 9.77 -2.16
C LEU A 58 1.27 10.45 -0.83
N ALA A 59 2.10 11.41 -0.42
CA ALA A 59 1.85 12.21 0.78
C ALA A 59 0.50 12.92 0.70
N ALA A 60 0.19 13.52 -0.46
CA ALA A 60 -1.08 14.22 -0.68
C ALA A 60 -2.28 13.27 -0.56
N GLN A 61 -2.18 12.05 -1.10
CA GLN A 61 -3.24 11.04 -0.96
C GLN A 61 -3.46 10.66 0.52
N LEU A 62 -2.38 10.44 1.26
CA LEU A 62 -2.45 10.09 2.67
C LEU A 62 -3.05 11.24 3.48
N ASP A 63 -2.63 12.47 3.24
CA ASP A 63 -3.18 13.64 3.90
C ASP A 63 -4.68 13.80 3.62
N ALA A 64 -5.10 13.58 2.38
CA ALA A 64 -6.52 13.68 2.01
C ALA A 64 -7.38 12.65 2.78
N VAL A 65 -6.87 11.44 2.96
CA VAL A 65 -7.60 10.40 3.69
C VAL A 65 -7.61 10.70 5.20
N PHE A 66 -6.43 10.91 5.79
CA PHE A 66 -6.33 11.05 7.25
C PHE A 66 -6.98 12.31 7.79
N THR A 67 -7.11 13.36 6.99
CA THR A 67 -7.73 14.62 7.44
C THR A 67 -9.25 14.64 7.25
N ASP A 68 -9.83 13.62 6.64
CA ASP A 68 -11.27 13.51 6.44
C ASP A 68 -11.81 12.25 7.13
N ILE A 69 -11.67 11.08 6.50
CA ILE A 69 -12.11 9.81 7.10
C ILE A 69 -10.88 9.10 7.67
N PHE A 70 -10.59 9.35 8.94
CA PHE A 70 -9.44 8.73 9.61
C PHE A 70 -9.62 7.20 9.65
N PRO A 71 -8.68 6.41 9.06
CA PRO A 71 -8.83 4.96 9.00
C PRO A 71 -8.76 4.31 10.38
N ASP A 72 -9.62 3.34 10.64
CA ASP A 72 -9.52 2.49 11.83
C ASP A 72 -8.34 1.50 11.72
N ALA A 73 -8.01 1.11 10.49
CA ALA A 73 -6.90 0.20 10.21
C ALA A 73 -6.23 0.57 8.88
N VAL A 74 -4.97 0.17 8.74
CA VAL A 74 -4.17 0.43 7.53
C VAL A 74 -3.50 -0.86 7.09
N LYS A 75 -3.62 -1.20 5.81
CA LYS A 75 -2.87 -2.29 5.19
C LYS A 75 -1.86 -1.69 4.21
N ILE A 76 -0.62 -2.12 4.30
CA ILE A 76 0.44 -1.74 3.37
C ILE A 76 0.78 -2.94 2.52
N GLY A 77 0.65 -2.79 1.21
CA GLY A 77 1.00 -3.81 0.22
C GLY A 77 2.26 -3.43 -0.56
N MET A 78 2.16 -3.42 -1.88
CA MET A 78 3.31 -3.12 -2.73
C MET A 78 3.78 -1.68 -2.58
N VAL A 79 5.07 -1.52 -2.28
CA VAL A 79 5.76 -0.24 -2.32
C VAL A 79 7.07 -0.44 -3.10
N SER A 80 7.21 0.26 -4.21
CA SER A 80 8.25 -0.02 -5.21
C SER A 80 9.57 0.69 -4.97
N SER A 81 9.61 1.73 -4.13
CA SER A 81 10.82 2.52 -3.95
C SER A 81 11.06 2.95 -2.50
N PRO A 82 12.33 3.16 -2.12
CA PRO A 82 12.68 3.66 -0.79
C PRO A 82 12.01 4.99 -0.44
N ALA A 83 11.92 5.92 -1.39
CA ALA A 83 11.31 7.23 -1.15
C ALA A 83 9.85 7.13 -0.75
N LEU A 84 9.10 6.20 -1.33
CA LEU A 84 7.71 5.97 -0.97
C LEU A 84 7.57 5.34 0.41
N ILE A 85 8.48 4.43 0.78
CA ILE A 85 8.50 3.85 2.13
C ILE A 85 8.72 4.92 3.18
N GLU A 86 9.63 5.85 2.93
CA GLU A 86 9.92 6.96 3.84
C GLU A 86 8.69 7.84 4.04
N VAL A 87 7.97 8.17 2.97
CA VAL A 87 6.73 8.94 3.04
C VAL A 87 5.67 8.22 3.85
N ILE A 88 5.46 6.93 3.61
CA ILE A 88 4.48 6.13 4.34
C ILE A 88 4.81 6.13 5.83
N SER A 89 6.06 5.82 6.18
CA SER A 89 6.51 5.80 7.57
C SER A 89 6.28 7.15 8.25
N GLU A 90 6.69 8.24 7.61
CA GLU A 90 6.56 9.59 8.16
C GLU A 90 5.10 9.97 8.36
N ARG A 91 4.23 9.72 7.40
CA ARG A 91 2.81 10.07 7.49
C ARG A 91 2.06 9.22 8.51
N LEU A 92 2.32 7.91 8.56
CA LEU A 92 1.67 7.05 9.55
C LEU A 92 2.07 7.42 10.98
N ARG A 93 3.32 7.82 11.20
CA ARG A 93 3.77 8.32 12.50
C ARG A 93 3.14 9.66 12.84
N PHE A 94 3.10 10.57 11.88
CA PHE A 94 2.52 11.90 12.07
C PHE A 94 1.06 11.83 12.50
N TYR A 95 0.27 11.00 11.84
CA TYR A 95 -1.16 10.82 12.15
C TYR A 95 -1.41 9.84 13.29
N GLN A 96 -0.40 9.17 13.80
CA GLN A 96 -0.54 8.12 14.81
C GLN A 96 -1.54 7.04 14.37
N ALA A 97 -1.36 6.56 13.16
CA ALA A 97 -2.21 5.52 12.57
C ALA A 97 -2.17 4.24 13.41
N LYS A 98 -3.31 3.54 13.47
CA LYS A 98 -3.50 2.36 14.31
C LYS A 98 -3.77 1.12 13.46
N HIS A 99 -3.53 -0.04 14.05
CA HIS A 99 -3.83 -1.34 13.45
C HIS A 99 -3.24 -1.47 12.05
N ILE A 100 -1.92 -1.36 11.99
CA ILE A 100 -1.17 -1.41 10.73
C ILE A 100 -0.78 -2.86 10.44
N VAL A 101 -1.14 -3.33 9.23
CA VAL A 101 -0.77 -4.65 8.71
C VAL A 101 0.17 -4.43 7.53
N VAL A 102 1.33 -5.07 7.55
CA VAL A 102 2.31 -4.98 6.45
C VAL A 102 2.37 -6.33 5.74
N ASP A 103 2.10 -6.30 4.44
CA ASP A 103 2.28 -7.43 3.53
C ASP A 103 3.44 -7.06 2.59
N PRO A 104 4.66 -7.59 2.84
CA PRO A 104 5.85 -7.18 2.08
C PRO A 104 5.87 -7.83 0.69
N VAL A 105 5.10 -7.28 -0.24
CA VAL A 105 5.02 -7.75 -1.63
C VAL A 105 6.24 -7.26 -2.39
N LEU A 106 7.14 -8.17 -2.77
CA LEU A 106 8.38 -7.85 -3.48
C LEU A 106 8.33 -8.28 -4.95
N VAL A 107 7.52 -9.29 -5.26
CA VAL A 107 7.32 -9.80 -6.62
C VAL A 107 5.83 -10.04 -6.86
N ALA A 108 5.40 -9.95 -8.12
CA ALA A 108 4.05 -10.31 -8.50
C ALA A 108 3.86 -11.84 -8.44
N THR A 109 2.61 -12.31 -8.38
CA THR A 109 2.27 -13.73 -8.45
C THR A 109 2.85 -14.40 -9.70
N SER A 110 2.98 -13.66 -10.81
CA SER A 110 3.62 -14.11 -12.05
C SER A 110 5.15 -14.20 -11.97
N GLY A 111 5.77 -13.77 -10.87
CA GLY A 111 7.22 -13.73 -10.70
C GLY A 111 7.89 -12.41 -11.11
N SER A 112 7.15 -11.44 -11.64
CA SER A 112 7.70 -10.14 -12.02
C SER A 112 8.13 -9.35 -10.78
N ALA A 113 9.33 -8.75 -10.81
CA ALA A 113 9.82 -7.91 -9.74
C ALA A 113 8.99 -6.61 -9.64
N LEU A 114 8.54 -6.27 -8.44
CA LEU A 114 7.70 -5.10 -8.18
C LEU A 114 8.42 -4.02 -7.35
N ALA A 115 9.57 -4.33 -6.77
CA ALA A 115 10.30 -3.42 -5.90
C ALA A 115 11.74 -3.25 -6.39
N SER A 116 12.30 -2.04 -6.19
CA SER A 116 13.71 -1.75 -6.45
C SER A 116 14.60 -2.21 -5.29
N GLY A 117 15.92 -2.20 -5.52
CA GLY A 117 16.90 -2.58 -4.50
C GLY A 117 16.81 -1.71 -3.24
N GLY A 118 17.08 -2.29 -2.08
CA GLY A 118 17.03 -1.63 -0.80
C GLY A 118 15.64 -1.58 -0.15
N VAL A 119 14.58 -1.86 -0.88
CA VAL A 119 13.20 -1.84 -0.36
C VAL A 119 13.00 -2.83 0.80
N PRO A 120 13.42 -4.11 0.70
CA PRO A 120 13.22 -5.04 1.81
C PRO A 120 13.85 -4.59 3.12
N ASP A 121 15.07 -4.09 3.08
CA ASP A 121 15.77 -3.63 4.27
C ASP A 121 15.11 -2.39 4.88
N LEU A 122 14.67 -1.47 4.04
CA LEU A 122 14.02 -0.25 4.50
C LEU A 122 12.62 -0.55 5.08
N MET A 123 11.89 -1.52 4.53
CA MET A 123 10.64 -1.99 5.11
C MET A 123 10.85 -2.52 6.52
N LYS A 124 11.88 -3.34 6.73
CA LYS A 124 12.22 -3.87 8.06
C LYS A 124 12.56 -2.75 9.05
N LYS A 125 13.25 -1.72 8.58
CA LYS A 125 13.68 -0.61 9.43
C LYS A 125 12.55 0.35 9.76
N LEU A 126 11.71 0.71 8.79
CA LEU A 126 10.75 1.81 8.92
C LEU A 126 9.30 1.38 9.07
N LEU A 127 8.88 0.28 8.43
CA LEU A 127 7.48 -0.14 8.43
C LEU A 127 7.20 -1.25 9.43
N PHE A 128 8.06 -2.26 9.54
CA PHE A 128 7.84 -3.38 10.45
C PHE A 128 7.67 -2.94 11.91
N PRO A 129 8.45 -1.94 12.42
CA PRO A 129 8.23 -1.47 13.80
C PRO A 129 6.86 -0.82 14.03
N LEU A 130 6.20 -0.34 12.98
CA LEU A 130 4.85 0.25 13.06
C LEU A 130 3.76 -0.81 13.00
N ALA A 131 4.07 -1.99 12.48
CA ALA A 131 3.08 -3.02 12.18
C ALA A 131 2.63 -3.76 13.42
N GLU A 132 1.32 -3.98 13.52
CA GLU A 132 0.72 -4.90 14.48
C GLU A 132 0.81 -6.34 13.96
N VAL A 133 0.71 -6.51 12.64
CA VAL A 133 0.81 -7.79 11.95
C VAL A 133 1.67 -7.64 10.70
N ILE A 134 2.55 -8.63 10.48
CA ILE A 134 3.34 -8.78 9.26
C ILE A 134 2.99 -10.14 8.67
N THR A 135 2.58 -10.15 7.43
CA THR A 135 2.18 -11.40 6.75
C THR A 135 3.28 -12.05 5.92
#